data_a9a2decf457bbcc17a235cfabbe09f91
#
_entry.id   a9a2decf457bbcc17a235cfabbe09f91
#
_cell.length_a   1.000
_cell.length_b   1.000
_cell.length_c   1.000
_cell.angle_alpha   90.00
_cell.angle_beta   90.00
_cell.angle_gamma   90.00
#
_symmetry.space_group_name_H-M   'P 1'
#
loop_
_entity.id
_entity.type
_entity.pdbx_description
1 polymer ?
#
loop_
_entity_poly.entity_id
_entity_poly.type
_entity_poly.pdbx_seq_one_letter_code
_entity_poly.pdbx_strand_id
1 'polypeptide(L)'
;KKEFSDYGNVFANNFHSAYLFYPFSDPHGAVDAGLLNFSRYQIAEAERRSYPVDGSFITKFTDLDRCFAVMRLPADNGRELVLINSHMSAYDEGGMIRAKQLELLNSVMEEEYQAGNYVIVGGDFNHALGEAAAEGFPSKQKFPAWVSILTQEEVAEGIAIVQAENEFDVPTCRGADIPYTKGINFTTVVDGFLVSDNVKAEAENIDTDFGYSDHNPVMLKFELVEQQ
;
A
#
# COMPACT_ATOMS: atom_id res chain seq x y z
N LYS A 1 3.45 -1.46 19.58
CA LYS A 1 3.05 -2.84 19.96
C LYS A 1 2.42 -2.92 21.35
N LYS A 2 2.92 -2.19 22.34
CA LYS A 2 2.42 -2.28 23.73
C LYS A 2 0.98 -1.80 23.86
N GLU A 3 0.57 -0.76 23.13
CA GLU A 3 -0.79 -0.23 23.13
C GLU A 3 -1.81 -1.15 22.44
N PHE A 4 -1.31 -2.10 21.64
CA PHE A 4 -2.11 -3.06 20.88
C PHE A 4 -1.85 -4.50 21.33
N SER A 5 -1.53 -4.71 22.62
CA SER A 5 -1.20 -6.05 23.16
C SER A 5 -2.36 -7.05 23.06
N ASP A 6 -3.60 -6.54 23.04
CA ASP A 6 -4.82 -7.36 22.99
C ASP A 6 -5.24 -7.73 21.57
N TYR A 7 -4.47 -7.29 20.55
CA TYR A 7 -4.71 -7.60 19.16
C TYR A 7 -3.74 -8.67 18.67
N GLY A 8 -4.23 -9.55 17.80
CA GLY A 8 -3.34 -10.36 16.95
C GLY A 8 -2.47 -9.45 16.11
N ASN A 9 -1.20 -9.77 15.96
CA ASN A 9 -0.29 -8.95 15.15
C ASN A 9 0.58 -9.78 14.23
N VAL A 10 0.84 -9.25 13.04
CA VAL A 10 1.73 -9.82 12.03
C VAL A 10 2.69 -8.74 11.57
N PHE A 11 3.99 -9.03 11.63
CA PHE A 11 5.03 -8.15 11.14
C PHE A 11 5.76 -8.80 9.95
N ALA A 12 5.61 -8.19 8.76
CA ALA A 12 6.34 -8.59 7.56
C ALA A 12 7.57 -7.70 7.38
N ASN A 13 8.74 -8.22 7.73
CA ASN A 13 10.00 -7.47 7.65
C ASN A 13 10.45 -7.31 6.20
N ASN A 14 10.89 -6.11 5.85
CA ASN A 14 11.64 -5.83 4.64
C ASN A 14 13.09 -6.27 4.88
N PHE A 15 13.50 -7.43 4.45
CA PHE A 15 14.75 -8.13 4.80
C PHE A 15 16.06 -7.32 4.75
N HIS A 16 16.08 -6.14 4.17
CA HIS A 16 17.25 -5.26 4.15
C HIS A 16 17.23 -4.30 5.33
N SER A 17 17.44 -4.84 6.51
CA SER A 17 17.60 -4.01 7.70
C SER A 17 19.08 -3.72 8.02
N ALA A 18 20.04 -4.25 7.24
CA ALA A 18 21.39 -4.30 7.77
C ALA A 18 22.10 -2.94 7.75
N TYR A 19 22.06 -2.15 6.71
CA TYR A 19 22.66 -0.81 6.67
C TYR A 19 22.16 -0.04 5.44
N LEU A 20 21.30 0.97 5.62
CA LEU A 20 21.17 2.02 4.63
C LEU A 20 22.43 2.88 4.69
N PHE A 21 23.29 2.72 3.72
CA PHE A 21 24.46 3.56 3.56
C PHE A 21 24.05 4.85 2.86
N TYR A 22 23.85 5.92 3.64
CA TYR A 22 23.74 7.26 3.07
C TYR A 22 25.15 7.84 2.97
N PRO A 23 25.76 7.93 1.77
CA PRO A 23 27.16 8.37 1.63
C PRO A 23 27.39 9.84 2.05
N PHE A 24 26.33 10.59 2.31
CA PHE A 24 26.37 12.04 2.57
C PHE A 24 25.68 12.48 3.85
N SER A 25 25.15 11.59 4.66
CA SER A 25 24.54 11.95 5.94
C SER A 25 24.92 10.95 7.04
N ASP A 26 25.27 11.48 8.20
CA ASP A 26 25.42 10.71 9.42
C ASP A 26 24.05 10.63 10.14
N PRO A 27 23.66 9.51 10.78
CA PRO A 27 24.48 8.35 11.09
C PRO A 27 24.13 7.13 10.23
N HIS A 28 25.12 6.29 10.00
CA HIS A 28 24.94 4.93 9.56
C HIS A 28 24.24 4.15 10.67
N GLY A 29 23.00 3.72 10.45
CA GLY A 29 22.22 2.96 11.42
C GLY A 29 21.65 1.69 10.80
N ALA A 30 21.50 0.64 11.60
CA ALA A 30 20.63 -0.47 11.23
C ALA A 30 19.18 0.03 11.14
N VAL A 31 18.53 -0.17 10.00
CA VAL A 31 17.11 0.12 9.81
C VAL A 31 16.36 -1.19 9.85
N ASP A 32 15.42 -1.31 10.78
CA ASP A 32 14.47 -2.43 10.84
C ASP A 32 13.10 -1.88 10.42
N ALA A 33 12.73 -2.14 9.17
CA ALA A 33 11.52 -1.63 8.55
C ALA A 33 10.65 -2.78 8.02
N GLY A 34 9.35 -2.57 7.95
CA GLY A 34 8.41 -3.56 7.44
C GLY A 34 6.96 -3.14 7.59
N LEU A 35 6.06 -4.06 7.26
CA LEU A 35 4.62 -3.91 7.37
C LEU A 35 4.14 -4.50 8.69
N LEU A 36 3.36 -3.73 9.45
CA LEU A 36 2.81 -4.16 10.73
C LEU A 36 1.29 -4.17 10.64
N ASN A 37 0.70 -5.30 11.05
CA ASN A 37 -0.73 -5.52 10.99
C ASN A 37 -1.25 -5.86 12.38
N PHE A 38 -2.42 -5.33 12.74
CA PHE A 38 -3.14 -5.66 13.96
C PHE A 38 -4.56 -6.08 13.61
N SER A 39 -5.06 -7.12 14.26
CA SER A 39 -6.41 -7.62 14.06
C SER A 39 -7.09 -7.96 15.38
N ARG A 40 -8.37 -7.62 15.50
CA ARG A 40 -9.27 -8.13 16.55
C ARG A 40 -9.82 -9.50 16.20
N TYR A 41 -9.81 -9.84 14.92
CA TYR A 41 -10.25 -11.15 14.43
C TYR A 41 -9.06 -12.11 14.40
N GLN A 42 -9.37 -13.39 14.50
CA GLN A 42 -8.35 -14.43 14.44
C GLN A 42 -7.73 -14.46 13.04
N ILE A 43 -6.42 -14.25 12.96
CA ILE A 43 -5.63 -14.52 11.78
C ILE A 43 -5.25 -16.00 11.84
N ALA A 44 -5.81 -16.81 10.93
CA ALA A 44 -5.54 -18.25 10.89
C ALA A 44 -4.15 -18.56 10.32
N GLU A 45 -3.77 -17.81 9.29
CA GLU A 45 -2.48 -17.94 8.62
C GLU A 45 -1.97 -16.58 8.19
N ALA A 46 -0.65 -16.39 8.20
CA ALA A 46 -0.01 -15.20 7.68
C ALA A 46 1.29 -15.54 6.98
N GLU A 47 1.48 -14.97 5.80
CA GLU A 47 2.64 -15.16 4.95
C GLU A 47 3.23 -13.81 4.53
N ARG A 48 4.56 -13.74 4.48
CA ARG A 48 5.29 -12.64 3.86
C ARG A 48 5.73 -13.05 2.46
N ARG A 49 5.41 -12.25 1.46
CA ARG A 49 5.90 -12.42 0.08
C ARG A 49 6.78 -11.25 -0.33
N SER A 50 7.96 -11.56 -0.91
CA SER A 50 8.88 -10.56 -1.43
C SER A 50 8.39 -10.06 -2.78
N TYR A 51 8.45 -8.75 -2.98
CA TYR A 51 8.34 -8.18 -4.32
C TYR A 51 9.65 -8.34 -5.11
N PRO A 52 9.58 -8.41 -6.44
CA PRO A 52 10.75 -8.20 -7.27
C PRO A 52 11.29 -6.79 -7.04
N VAL A 53 12.61 -6.67 -6.91
CA VAL A 53 13.33 -5.41 -6.77
C VAL A 53 14.39 -5.30 -7.85
N ASP A 54 14.88 -4.07 -8.11
CA ASP A 54 15.99 -3.92 -9.04
C ASP A 54 17.23 -4.66 -8.52
N GLY A 55 17.75 -5.57 -9.36
CA GLY A 55 18.91 -6.38 -9.03
C GLY A 55 20.26 -5.64 -9.08
N SER A 56 20.28 -4.32 -9.33
CA SER A 56 21.52 -3.57 -9.41
C SER A 56 22.19 -3.53 -8.03
N PHE A 57 23.52 -3.62 -8.03
CA PHE A 57 24.32 -3.59 -6.79
C PHE A 57 24.13 -2.27 -6.02
N ILE A 58 23.91 -1.17 -6.73
CA ILE A 58 23.74 0.17 -6.12
C ILE A 58 22.37 0.27 -5.45
N THR A 59 21.32 -0.16 -6.12
CA THR A 59 19.94 -0.10 -5.60
C THR A 59 19.76 -0.93 -4.34
N LYS A 60 20.48 -2.07 -4.23
CA LYS A 60 20.49 -2.90 -3.02
C LYS A 60 20.98 -2.17 -1.75
N PHE A 61 21.73 -1.08 -1.87
CA PHE A 61 22.18 -0.28 -0.75
C PHE A 61 21.33 0.95 -0.46
N THR A 62 20.43 1.32 -1.38
CA THR A 62 19.68 2.57 -1.31
C THR A 62 18.17 2.36 -1.24
N ASP A 63 17.67 1.16 -1.60
CA ASP A 63 16.24 0.83 -1.55
C ASP A 63 15.97 -0.34 -0.60
N LEU A 64 14.75 -0.40 -0.08
CA LEU A 64 14.28 -1.47 0.80
C LEU A 64 13.79 -2.66 -0.03
N ASP A 65 14.03 -3.88 0.48
CA ASP A 65 13.41 -5.09 -0.07
C ASP A 65 11.90 -5.05 0.20
N ARG A 66 11.16 -4.57 -0.78
CA ARG A 66 9.71 -4.42 -0.71
C ARG A 66 9.02 -5.77 -0.57
N CYS A 67 7.92 -5.79 0.13
CA CYS A 67 7.13 -6.98 0.36
C CYS A 67 5.65 -6.66 0.54
N PHE A 68 4.84 -7.70 0.56
CA PHE A 68 3.48 -7.65 1.05
C PHE A 68 3.24 -8.79 2.05
N ALA A 69 2.30 -8.56 2.94
CA ALA A 69 1.85 -9.54 3.92
C ALA A 69 0.47 -10.04 3.52
N VAL A 70 0.30 -11.35 3.41
CA VAL A 70 -0.99 -12.01 3.16
C VAL A 70 -1.48 -12.59 4.48
N MET A 71 -2.69 -12.25 4.89
CA MET A 71 -3.32 -12.75 6.11
C MET A 71 -4.64 -13.40 5.76
N ARG A 72 -4.90 -14.59 6.31
CA ARG A 72 -6.11 -15.35 6.08
C ARG A 72 -6.98 -15.34 7.34
N LEU A 73 -8.21 -14.89 7.18
CA LEU A 73 -9.22 -14.86 8.24
C LEU A 73 -10.40 -15.73 7.80
N PRO A 74 -10.84 -16.70 8.65
CA PRO A 74 -12.00 -17.52 8.32
C PRO A 74 -13.26 -16.66 8.17
N ALA A 75 -14.05 -16.92 7.11
CA ALA A 75 -15.39 -16.39 6.97
C ALA A 75 -16.44 -17.44 7.30
N ASP A 76 -17.66 -17.02 7.69
CA ASP A 76 -18.72 -17.88 8.19
C ASP A 76 -19.20 -18.95 7.19
N ASN A 77 -19.01 -18.72 5.89
CA ASN A 77 -19.43 -19.61 4.81
C ASN A 77 -18.36 -20.65 4.39
N GLY A 78 -17.29 -20.79 5.19
CA GLY A 78 -16.19 -21.73 4.90
C GLY A 78 -15.18 -21.23 3.87
N ARG A 79 -15.31 -19.99 3.40
CA ARG A 79 -14.32 -19.27 2.60
C ARG A 79 -13.39 -18.49 3.51
N GLU A 80 -12.42 -17.82 2.93
CA GLU A 80 -11.49 -16.96 3.66
C GLU A 80 -11.61 -15.51 3.21
N LEU A 81 -11.44 -14.59 4.15
CA LEU A 81 -11.09 -13.22 3.86
C LEU A 81 -9.58 -13.11 3.82
N VAL A 82 -9.05 -12.85 2.62
CA VAL A 82 -7.62 -12.68 2.38
C VAL A 82 -7.31 -11.18 2.40
N LEU A 83 -6.68 -10.75 3.50
CA LEU A 83 -6.21 -9.38 3.66
C LEU A 83 -4.75 -9.29 3.27
N ILE A 84 -4.43 -8.38 2.35
CA ILE A 84 -3.08 -8.14 1.89
C ILE A 84 -2.68 -6.72 2.25
N ASN A 85 -1.60 -6.57 3.02
CA ASN A 85 -0.98 -5.28 3.27
C ASN A 85 0.25 -5.14 2.38
N SER A 86 0.27 -4.12 1.54
CA SER A 86 1.26 -3.93 0.47
C SER A 86 1.98 -2.59 0.59
N HIS A 87 3.28 -2.59 0.28
CA HIS A 87 4.03 -1.37 0.05
C HIS A 87 4.96 -1.56 -1.15
N MET A 88 4.61 -0.97 -2.28
CA MET A 88 5.35 -1.08 -3.54
C MET A 88 6.55 -0.12 -3.58
N SER A 89 7.42 -0.29 -4.55
CA SER A 89 8.64 0.53 -4.68
C SER A 89 8.30 2.00 -4.97
N ALA A 90 8.97 2.89 -4.23
CA ALA A 90 8.99 4.33 -4.49
C ALA A 90 10.07 4.66 -5.54
N TYR A 91 10.00 5.88 -6.10
CA TYR A 91 11.02 6.48 -6.96
C TYR A 91 11.42 5.68 -8.22
N ASP A 92 10.57 4.75 -8.66
CA ASP A 92 10.75 3.95 -9.87
C ASP A 92 10.36 4.79 -11.10
N GLU A 93 11.31 5.58 -11.62
CA GLU A 93 11.09 6.34 -12.86
C GLU A 93 10.79 5.38 -14.02
N GLY A 94 9.64 5.59 -14.67
CA GLY A 94 9.14 4.71 -15.73
C GLY A 94 8.35 3.49 -15.24
N GLY A 95 8.23 3.25 -13.93
CA GLY A 95 7.33 2.27 -13.34
C GLY A 95 7.64 0.79 -13.64
N MET A 96 8.82 0.46 -14.15
CA MET A 96 9.15 -0.91 -14.60
C MET A 96 9.22 -1.91 -13.45
N ILE A 97 9.70 -1.49 -12.29
CA ILE A 97 9.77 -2.36 -11.10
C ILE A 97 8.38 -2.53 -10.53
N ARG A 98 7.63 -1.43 -10.38
CA ARG A 98 6.24 -1.46 -9.92
C ARG A 98 5.32 -2.28 -10.82
N ALA A 99 5.52 -2.23 -12.15
CA ALA A 99 4.77 -3.08 -13.07
C ALA A 99 4.97 -4.59 -12.77
N LYS A 100 6.19 -5.03 -12.51
CA LYS A 100 6.49 -6.41 -12.11
C LYS A 100 5.94 -6.75 -10.71
N GLN A 101 5.93 -5.77 -9.81
CA GLN A 101 5.35 -5.94 -8.48
C GLN A 101 3.84 -6.07 -8.57
N LEU A 102 3.21 -5.27 -9.40
CA LEU A 102 1.77 -5.35 -9.67
C LEU A 102 1.40 -6.67 -10.36
N GLU A 103 2.19 -7.15 -11.31
CA GLU A 103 1.99 -8.46 -11.96
C GLU A 103 1.97 -9.59 -10.91
N LEU A 104 2.92 -9.60 -9.97
CA LEU A 104 2.93 -10.58 -8.88
C LEU A 104 1.71 -10.41 -7.96
N LEU A 105 1.36 -9.18 -7.59
CA LEU A 105 0.22 -8.91 -6.74
C LEU A 105 -1.10 -9.35 -7.42
N ASN A 106 -1.25 -9.04 -8.71
CA ASN A 106 -2.38 -9.46 -9.51
C ASN A 106 -2.52 -10.99 -9.54
N SER A 107 -1.41 -11.73 -9.74
CA SER A 107 -1.45 -13.19 -9.76
C SER A 107 -1.94 -13.78 -8.43
N VAL A 108 -1.57 -13.17 -7.31
CA VAL A 108 -2.04 -13.61 -5.98
C VAL A 108 -3.52 -13.27 -5.78
N MET A 109 -3.95 -12.07 -6.15
CA MET A 109 -5.36 -11.67 -6.05
C MET A 109 -6.26 -12.56 -6.91
N GLU A 110 -5.83 -12.84 -8.14
CA GLU A 110 -6.56 -13.70 -9.06
C GLU A 110 -6.67 -15.14 -8.55
N GLU A 111 -5.57 -15.73 -8.05
CA GLU A 111 -5.55 -17.08 -7.46
C GLU A 111 -6.57 -17.18 -6.30
N GLU A 112 -6.55 -16.22 -5.39
CA GLU A 112 -7.44 -16.20 -4.23
C GLU A 112 -8.92 -15.98 -4.63
N TYR A 113 -9.15 -15.07 -5.55
CA TYR A 113 -10.48 -14.80 -6.05
C TYR A 113 -11.07 -16.00 -6.80
N GLN A 114 -10.29 -16.69 -7.66
CA GLN A 114 -10.71 -17.89 -8.36
C GLN A 114 -10.94 -19.07 -7.40
N ALA A 115 -10.24 -19.13 -6.27
CA ALA A 115 -10.52 -20.07 -5.20
C ALA A 115 -11.85 -19.77 -4.46
N GLY A 116 -12.50 -18.65 -4.78
CA GLY A 116 -13.75 -18.21 -4.18
C GLY A 116 -13.58 -17.43 -2.89
N ASN A 117 -12.36 -17.03 -2.54
CA ASN A 117 -12.07 -16.22 -1.38
C ASN A 117 -12.45 -14.75 -1.60
N TYR A 118 -12.57 -14.00 -0.52
CA TYR A 118 -12.73 -12.56 -0.52
C TYR A 118 -11.35 -11.92 -0.45
N VAL A 119 -11.05 -10.99 -1.36
CA VAL A 119 -9.72 -10.38 -1.43
C VAL A 119 -9.81 -8.88 -1.15
N ILE A 120 -9.01 -8.40 -0.22
CA ILE A 120 -8.81 -6.98 0.06
C ILE A 120 -7.31 -6.71 0.14
N VAL A 121 -6.82 -5.85 -0.72
CA VAL A 121 -5.45 -5.32 -0.65
C VAL A 121 -5.53 -3.88 -0.19
N GLY A 122 -4.77 -3.53 0.83
CA GLY A 122 -4.62 -2.14 1.27
C GLY A 122 -3.14 -1.78 1.43
N GLY A 123 -2.81 -0.52 1.22
CA GLY A 123 -1.45 -0.04 1.45
C GLY A 123 -1.03 1.11 0.55
N ASP A 124 0.28 1.33 0.52
CA ASP A 124 0.93 2.31 -0.33
C ASP A 124 1.36 1.64 -1.66
N PHE A 125 0.67 1.99 -2.72
CA PHE A 125 0.96 1.47 -4.06
C PHE A 125 2.08 2.23 -4.77
N ASN A 126 2.47 3.40 -4.26
CA ASN A 126 3.37 4.34 -4.95
C ASN A 126 2.95 4.63 -6.41
N HIS A 127 1.68 4.36 -6.70
CA HIS A 127 0.96 4.76 -7.91
C HIS A 127 -0.15 5.73 -7.51
N ALA A 128 -0.38 6.72 -8.34
CA ALA A 128 -1.53 7.58 -8.18
C ALA A 128 -2.82 6.76 -8.35
N LEU A 129 -3.70 6.80 -7.36
CA LEU A 129 -4.99 6.13 -7.38
C LEU A 129 -6.09 7.15 -7.65
N GLY A 130 -6.89 6.89 -8.69
CA GLY A 130 -8.01 7.74 -9.06
C GLY A 130 -7.63 9.02 -9.83
N GLU A 131 -8.68 9.74 -10.27
CA GLU A 131 -8.54 10.96 -11.07
C GLU A 131 -7.97 12.12 -10.27
N ALA A 132 -8.32 12.24 -9.00
CA ALA A 132 -7.81 13.28 -8.11
C ALA A 132 -6.27 13.25 -8.02
N ALA A 133 -5.69 12.07 -8.01
CA ALA A 133 -4.25 11.90 -7.98
C ALA A 133 -3.58 12.32 -9.30
N ALA A 134 -4.27 12.15 -10.43
CA ALA A 134 -3.77 12.53 -11.76
C ALA A 134 -3.78 14.05 -11.97
N GLU A 135 -4.87 14.72 -11.54
CA GLU A 135 -4.99 16.19 -11.63
C GLU A 135 -4.15 16.91 -10.58
N GLY A 136 -3.84 16.21 -9.48
CA GLY A 136 -3.08 16.71 -8.36
C GLY A 136 -3.83 17.73 -7.51
N PHE A 137 -3.21 18.03 -6.38
CA PHE A 137 -3.68 19.06 -5.47
C PHE A 137 -2.90 20.36 -5.68
N PRO A 138 -3.46 21.53 -5.33
CA PRO A 138 -2.73 22.80 -5.43
C PRO A 138 -1.38 22.73 -4.71
N SER A 139 -0.28 22.98 -5.42
CA SER A 139 1.09 22.88 -4.90
C SER A 139 2.00 23.88 -5.58
N LYS A 140 3.05 24.35 -4.87
CA LYS A 140 4.18 25.08 -5.45
C LYS A 140 5.36 24.17 -5.79
N GLN A 141 5.41 22.97 -5.20
CA GLN A 141 6.38 21.97 -5.56
C GLN A 141 6.00 21.35 -6.91
N LYS A 142 7.03 20.96 -7.67
CA LYS A 142 6.84 20.27 -8.94
C LYS A 142 6.28 18.88 -8.70
N PHE A 143 5.34 18.44 -9.52
CA PHE A 143 4.83 17.10 -9.56
C PHE A 143 5.98 16.11 -9.83
N PRO A 144 6.22 15.10 -8.98
CA PRO A 144 7.34 14.18 -9.16
C PRO A 144 7.16 13.29 -10.39
N ALA A 145 8.22 13.06 -11.13
CA ALA A 145 8.20 12.22 -12.34
C ALA A 145 7.95 10.73 -12.07
N TRP A 146 8.11 10.29 -10.83
CA TRP A 146 7.88 8.89 -10.46
C TRP A 146 6.40 8.54 -10.26
N VAL A 147 5.52 9.53 -10.11
CA VAL A 147 4.09 9.29 -9.94
C VAL A 147 3.50 8.86 -11.28
N SER A 148 3.11 7.60 -11.37
CA SER A 148 2.32 7.05 -12.46
C SER A 148 0.93 6.70 -11.95
N ILE A 149 -0.07 6.71 -12.82
CA ILE A 149 -1.44 6.36 -12.46
C ILE A 149 -1.61 4.86 -12.56
N LEU A 150 -2.24 4.25 -11.57
CA LEU A 150 -2.74 2.89 -11.64
C LEU A 150 -4.14 2.93 -12.23
N THR A 151 -4.31 2.30 -13.38
CA THR A 151 -5.60 2.22 -14.06
C THR A 151 -6.30 0.90 -13.76
N GLN A 152 -7.63 0.88 -13.94
CA GLN A 152 -8.41 -0.34 -13.73
C GLN A 152 -8.01 -1.48 -14.68
N GLU A 153 -7.53 -1.15 -15.89
CA GLU A 153 -7.08 -2.14 -16.86
C GLU A 153 -5.77 -2.86 -16.47
N GLU A 154 -5.01 -2.28 -15.54
CA GLU A 154 -3.76 -2.87 -15.02
C GLU A 154 -4.01 -3.82 -13.85
N VAL A 155 -5.22 -3.82 -13.29
CA VAL A 155 -5.59 -4.66 -12.15
C VAL A 155 -6.26 -5.95 -12.64
N ALA A 156 -6.08 -7.05 -11.91
CA ALA A 156 -6.61 -8.36 -12.26
C ALA A 156 -8.13 -8.34 -12.47
N GLU A 157 -8.64 -9.21 -13.35
CA GLU A 157 -10.08 -9.37 -13.59
C GLU A 157 -10.81 -9.75 -12.29
N GLY A 158 -11.97 -9.14 -12.06
CA GLY A 158 -12.74 -9.35 -10.83
C GLY A 158 -12.22 -8.57 -9.61
N ILE A 159 -11.19 -7.75 -9.78
CA ILE A 159 -10.65 -6.86 -8.73
C ILE A 159 -10.89 -5.40 -9.15
N ALA A 160 -11.39 -4.60 -8.23
CA ALA A 160 -11.67 -3.18 -8.45
C ALA A 160 -10.77 -2.28 -7.60
N ILE A 161 -10.36 -1.15 -8.17
CA ILE A 161 -9.76 -0.05 -7.41
C ILE A 161 -10.89 0.67 -6.67
N VAL A 162 -10.80 0.75 -5.33
CA VAL A 162 -11.77 1.49 -4.53
C VAL A 162 -11.27 2.92 -4.34
N GLN A 163 -11.93 3.85 -5.00
CA GLN A 163 -11.68 5.28 -4.84
C GLN A 163 -12.33 5.79 -3.55
N ALA A 164 -11.61 6.64 -2.81
CA ALA A 164 -12.18 7.26 -1.63
C ALA A 164 -13.23 8.31 -2.02
N GLU A 165 -14.35 8.37 -1.29
CA GLU A 165 -15.42 9.34 -1.56
C GLU A 165 -14.95 10.79 -1.52
N ASN A 166 -13.91 11.06 -0.73
CA ASN A 166 -13.30 12.40 -0.56
C ASN A 166 -11.92 12.53 -1.22
N GLU A 167 -11.63 11.76 -2.27
CA GLU A 167 -10.31 11.73 -2.91
C GLU A 167 -9.85 13.09 -3.46
N PHE A 168 -10.80 13.96 -3.88
CA PHE A 168 -10.51 15.31 -4.39
C PHE A 168 -10.21 16.34 -3.27
N ASP A 169 -10.54 16.02 -2.02
CA ASP A 169 -10.41 16.94 -0.90
C ASP A 169 -9.22 16.60 0.02
N VAL A 170 -8.95 15.30 0.19
CA VAL A 170 -7.96 14.79 1.17
C VAL A 170 -6.91 13.92 0.48
N PRO A 171 -5.69 14.46 0.29
CA PRO A 171 -4.58 13.67 -0.23
C PRO A 171 -4.07 12.67 0.81
N THR A 172 -3.49 11.57 0.36
CA THR A 172 -2.93 10.55 1.26
C THR A 172 -1.42 10.65 1.45
N CYS A 173 -0.70 11.30 0.53
CA CYS A 173 0.76 11.43 0.59
C CYS A 173 1.20 12.86 0.27
N ARG A 174 2.31 13.29 0.88
CA ARG A 174 2.98 14.58 0.63
C ARG A 174 4.47 14.43 0.36
N GLY A 175 5.05 15.43 -0.29
CA GLY A 175 6.50 15.59 -0.33
C GLY A 175 7.06 15.80 1.10
N ALA A 176 8.07 15.00 1.47
CA ALA A 176 8.65 14.97 2.81
C ALA A 176 9.95 15.79 2.96
N ASP A 177 10.44 16.39 1.88
CA ASP A 177 11.69 17.15 1.80
C ASP A 177 11.66 18.50 2.56
N ILE A 178 10.47 19.03 2.80
CA ILE A 178 10.25 20.25 3.62
C ILE A 178 9.10 20.01 4.61
N PRO A 179 9.02 20.79 5.71
CA PRO A 179 7.86 20.75 6.61
C PRO A 179 6.55 21.01 5.88
N TYR A 180 5.50 20.30 6.28
CA TYR A 180 4.21 20.41 5.60
C TYR A 180 3.62 21.82 5.70
N THR A 181 3.22 22.32 4.56
CA THR A 181 2.43 23.56 4.43
C THR A 181 1.45 23.38 3.28
N LYS A 182 0.16 23.42 3.59
CA LYS A 182 -0.93 23.26 2.61
C LYS A 182 -0.76 24.23 1.43
N GLY A 183 -0.84 23.69 0.21
CA GLY A 183 -0.66 24.44 -1.03
C GLY A 183 0.80 24.79 -1.39
N ILE A 184 1.76 24.34 -0.58
CA ILE A 184 3.19 24.45 -0.87
C ILE A 184 3.77 23.09 -1.23
N ASN A 185 3.62 22.08 -0.33
CA ASN A 185 4.09 20.74 -0.62
C ASN A 185 3.29 20.12 -1.77
N PHE A 186 3.98 19.30 -2.56
CA PHE A 186 3.33 18.35 -3.42
C PHE A 186 2.50 17.37 -2.57
N THR A 187 1.28 17.09 -2.97
CA THR A 187 0.40 16.11 -2.37
C THR A 187 -0.32 15.31 -3.45
N THR A 188 -0.64 14.05 -3.16
CA THR A 188 -1.32 13.14 -4.08
C THR A 188 -2.04 12.02 -3.31
N VAL A 189 -2.71 11.12 -4.02
CA VAL A 189 -3.34 9.91 -3.46
C VAL A 189 -2.61 8.69 -4.00
N VAL A 190 -1.86 7.99 -3.14
CA VAL A 190 -1.11 6.76 -3.48
C VAL A 190 -1.45 5.58 -2.57
N ASP A 191 -2.17 5.87 -1.48
CA ASP A 191 -2.66 4.88 -0.53
C ASP A 191 -4.13 4.60 -0.81
N GLY A 192 -4.55 3.35 -0.72
CA GLY A 192 -5.93 2.96 -0.98
C GLY A 192 -6.14 1.46 -0.96
N PHE A 193 -7.15 1.00 -1.71
CA PHE A 193 -7.57 -0.40 -1.66
C PHE A 193 -7.89 -0.96 -3.05
N LEU A 194 -7.56 -2.25 -3.22
CA LEU A 194 -8.06 -3.10 -4.29
C LEU A 194 -8.93 -4.19 -3.67
N VAL A 195 -10.12 -4.43 -4.20
CA VAL A 195 -11.04 -5.41 -3.64
C VAL A 195 -11.63 -6.30 -4.72
N SER A 196 -11.90 -7.56 -4.38
CA SER A 196 -12.62 -8.47 -5.26
C SER A 196 -14.11 -8.11 -5.34
N ASP A 197 -14.76 -8.44 -6.45
CA ASP A 197 -16.16 -8.07 -6.75
C ASP A 197 -17.19 -8.68 -5.78
N ASN A 198 -16.79 -9.72 -5.04
CA ASN A 198 -17.55 -10.31 -3.94
C ASN A 198 -17.37 -9.55 -2.59
N VAL A 199 -16.70 -8.39 -2.62
CA VAL A 199 -16.57 -7.47 -1.48
C VAL A 199 -17.19 -6.13 -1.86
N LYS A 200 -18.26 -5.74 -1.16
CA LYS A 200 -18.80 -4.39 -1.27
C LYS A 200 -18.01 -3.47 -0.34
N ALA A 201 -17.46 -2.40 -0.86
CA ALA A 201 -16.54 -1.53 -0.12
C ALA A 201 -16.80 -0.04 -0.36
N GLU A 202 -16.52 0.76 0.67
CA GLU A 202 -16.53 2.23 0.66
C GLU A 202 -15.22 2.71 1.32
N ALA A 203 -14.49 3.59 0.66
CA ALA A 203 -13.23 4.12 1.17
C ALA A 203 -13.32 5.60 1.53
N GLU A 204 -12.52 6.03 2.52
CA GLU A 204 -12.42 7.42 2.96
C GLU A 204 -10.97 7.74 3.34
N ASN A 205 -10.44 8.86 2.89
CA ASN A 205 -9.15 9.39 3.32
C ASN A 205 -9.34 10.22 4.59
N ILE A 206 -8.50 9.99 5.61
CA ILE A 206 -8.62 10.64 6.91
C ILE A 206 -7.61 11.79 6.99
N ASP A 207 -8.10 13.03 6.95
CA ASP A 207 -7.24 14.20 7.06
C ASP A 207 -6.70 14.37 8.48
N THR A 208 -5.39 14.24 8.62
CA THR A 208 -4.64 14.50 9.87
C THR A 208 -3.75 15.74 9.75
N ASP A 209 -3.90 16.53 8.67
CA ASP A 209 -2.96 17.59 8.30
C ASP A 209 -1.50 17.09 8.23
N PHE A 210 -1.31 15.81 7.93
CA PHE A 210 0.00 15.13 7.95
C PHE A 210 0.78 15.36 9.27
N GLY A 211 0.06 15.46 10.39
CA GLY A 211 0.64 15.81 11.69
C GLY A 211 1.55 14.71 12.28
N TYR A 212 1.42 13.47 11.80
CA TYR A 212 2.12 12.32 12.38
C TYR A 212 2.98 11.54 11.38
N SER A 213 2.78 11.78 10.08
CA SER A 213 3.44 11.08 8.97
C SER A 213 3.44 11.96 7.73
N ASP A 214 4.21 11.58 6.72
CA ASP A 214 4.09 12.07 5.35
C ASP A 214 2.93 11.39 4.58
N HIS A 215 2.23 10.46 5.24
CA HIS A 215 0.98 9.87 4.76
C HIS A 215 -0.18 10.14 5.72
N ASN A 216 -1.35 10.37 5.16
CA ASN A 216 -2.63 10.37 5.86
C ASN A 216 -3.21 8.94 5.89
N PRO A 217 -3.93 8.54 6.95
CA PRO A 217 -4.58 7.25 6.99
C PRO A 217 -5.69 7.12 5.94
N VAL A 218 -5.90 5.90 5.47
CA VAL A 218 -7.04 5.53 4.61
C VAL A 218 -7.90 4.50 5.35
N MET A 219 -9.21 4.60 5.21
CA MET A 219 -10.18 3.73 5.85
C MET A 219 -11.02 3.02 4.80
N LEU A 220 -11.29 1.73 5.03
CA LEU A 220 -12.23 0.93 4.24
C LEU A 220 -13.33 0.40 5.15
N LYS A 221 -14.58 0.62 4.76
CA LYS A 221 -15.73 -0.12 5.26
C LYS A 221 -16.13 -1.14 4.22
N PHE A 222 -16.37 -2.37 4.63
CA PHE A 222 -16.69 -3.42 3.67
C PHE A 222 -17.70 -4.43 4.21
N GLU A 223 -18.35 -5.11 3.29
CA GLU A 223 -19.27 -6.23 3.51
C GLU A 223 -18.90 -7.36 2.55
N LEU A 224 -18.84 -8.60 3.06
CA LEU A 224 -18.62 -9.78 2.25
C LEU A 224 -19.93 -10.23 1.62
N VAL A 225 -19.96 -10.35 0.31
CA VAL A 225 -21.15 -10.70 -0.46
C VAL A 225 -21.02 -12.13 -0.99
N GLU A 226 -21.99 -12.98 -0.70
CA GLU A 226 -22.00 -14.33 -1.28
C GLU A 226 -22.26 -14.24 -2.79
N GLN A 227 -21.36 -14.83 -3.57
CA GLN A 227 -21.63 -15.08 -5.00
C GLN A 227 -22.69 -16.14 -5.12
N GLN A 228 -23.76 -15.82 -5.86
CA GLN A 228 -24.88 -16.76 -6.14
C GLN A 228 -24.48 -17.82 -7.16
#